data_4adf826dd0e8299d63b1e13360bb8d3e
#
_entry.id   4adf826dd0e8299d63b1e13360bb8d3e
#
_cell.length_a   1.000
_cell.length_b   1.000
_cell.length_c   1.000
_cell.angle_alpha   90.00
_cell.angle_beta   90.00
_cell.angle_gamma   90.00
#
_symmetry.space_group_name_H-M   'P 1'
#
loop_
_entity.id
_entity.type
_entity.pdbx_description
1 polymer ?
#
loop_
_entity_poly.entity_id
_entity_poly.type
_entity_poly.pdbx_seq_one_letter_code
_entity_poly.pdbx_strand_id
1 'polypeptide(L)'
;PDAPMEAKEKQKHETVRVFYGTDRNLTGSTHPRQFFGTRRAGLSLGFCDVSIPKNHETGKLESPKIWKLEFRENPDKHVVLKSVEPASGSDFLLQLRQTIEESVEVEDSPNGLVRVGGEAFIFVHGFNNSFEDAARRTAQIAYDLKFKGAPLMYSWPSQEKGSIWAYKED
;
A
#
# COMPACT_ATOMS: atom_id res chain seq x y z
N PRO A 1 -20.73 -34.45 -22.73
CA PRO A 1 -21.27 -33.62 -21.65
C PRO A 1 -20.19 -32.63 -21.26
N ASP A 2 -20.41 -31.41 -21.76
CA ASP A 2 -19.50 -30.28 -21.54
C ASP A 2 -19.64 -29.82 -20.10
N ALA A 3 -18.50 -29.74 -19.40
CA ALA A 3 -18.44 -29.12 -18.07
C ALA A 3 -18.73 -27.62 -18.18
N PRO A 4 -19.50 -27.02 -17.28
CA PRO A 4 -19.76 -25.59 -17.34
C PRO A 4 -18.45 -24.82 -17.11
N MET A 5 -18.12 -23.94 -18.05
CA MET A 5 -17.10 -22.90 -17.84
C MET A 5 -17.54 -22.04 -16.66
N GLU A 6 -16.86 -22.17 -15.53
CA GLU A 6 -17.01 -21.24 -14.42
C GLU A 6 -16.70 -19.83 -14.92
N ALA A 7 -17.72 -19.00 -14.95
CA ALA A 7 -17.60 -17.58 -15.23
C ALA A 7 -16.69 -16.99 -14.15
N LYS A 8 -15.46 -16.60 -14.49
CA LYS A 8 -14.56 -15.84 -13.63
C LYS A 8 -15.31 -14.58 -13.16
N GLU A 9 -15.71 -14.57 -11.91
CA GLU A 9 -16.34 -13.41 -11.29
C GLU A 9 -15.41 -12.21 -11.48
N LYS A 10 -15.91 -11.19 -12.19
CA LYS A 10 -15.11 -10.03 -12.58
C LYS A 10 -14.72 -9.29 -11.32
N GLN A 11 -13.46 -9.39 -10.89
CA GLN A 11 -12.95 -8.68 -9.71
C GLN A 11 -13.33 -7.20 -9.78
N LYS A 12 -14.01 -6.71 -8.73
CA LYS A 12 -14.51 -5.33 -8.61
C LYS A 12 -13.47 -4.39 -7.98
N HIS A 13 -12.29 -4.90 -7.69
CA HIS A 13 -11.16 -4.15 -7.16
C HIS A 13 -9.87 -4.46 -7.93
N GLU A 14 -8.88 -3.59 -7.80
CA GLU A 14 -7.51 -3.81 -8.25
C GLU A 14 -6.60 -3.93 -7.03
N THR A 15 -5.47 -4.62 -7.17
CA THR A 15 -4.49 -4.78 -6.09
C THR A 15 -3.23 -3.99 -6.44
N VAL A 16 -2.82 -3.12 -5.54
CA VAL A 16 -1.57 -2.37 -5.63
C VAL A 16 -0.59 -2.96 -4.63
N ARG A 17 0.57 -3.42 -5.11
CA ARG A 17 1.68 -3.83 -4.26
C ARG A 17 2.47 -2.60 -3.84
N VAL A 18 2.68 -2.46 -2.54
CA VAL A 18 3.44 -1.37 -1.92
C VAL A 18 4.66 -1.96 -1.22
N PHE A 19 5.83 -1.43 -1.51
CA PHE A 19 7.06 -1.72 -0.79
C PHE A 19 7.09 -0.94 0.52
N TYR A 20 7.54 -1.54 1.61
CA TYR A 20 7.63 -0.81 2.86
C TYR A 20 8.97 -0.94 3.57
N GLY A 21 9.37 0.15 4.24
CA GLY A 21 10.30 0.15 5.34
C GLY A 21 9.59 0.64 6.60
N THR A 22 9.86 0.01 7.75
CA THR A 22 9.27 0.42 9.01
C THR A 22 10.19 0.11 10.18
N ASP A 23 10.24 1.00 11.15
CA ASP A 23 10.88 0.78 12.46
C ASP A 23 9.83 0.54 13.58
N ARG A 24 8.61 0.11 13.20
CA ARG A 24 7.58 -0.35 14.14
C ARG A 24 7.85 -1.76 14.62
N ASN A 25 7.50 -2.05 15.88
CA ASN A 25 7.58 -3.39 16.42
C ASN A 25 6.57 -4.35 15.78
N LEU A 26 6.98 -5.61 15.60
CA LEU A 26 6.05 -6.70 15.33
C LEU A 26 5.17 -6.96 16.56
N THR A 27 3.90 -7.29 16.34
CA THR A 27 2.95 -7.61 17.42
C THR A 27 2.81 -9.11 17.67
N GLY A 28 3.22 -9.93 16.70
CA GLY A 28 2.97 -11.37 16.65
C GLY A 28 1.64 -11.74 15.99
N SER A 29 0.79 -10.78 15.65
CA SER A 29 -0.44 -11.02 14.91
C SER A 29 -0.15 -11.29 13.42
N THR A 30 -0.84 -12.25 12.83
CA THR A 30 -0.83 -12.51 11.38
C THR A 30 -1.86 -11.66 10.63
N HIS A 31 -2.75 -10.96 11.35
CA HIS A 31 -3.74 -10.10 10.72
C HIS A 31 -3.06 -8.81 10.20
N PRO A 32 -3.21 -8.45 8.92
CA PRO A 32 -2.48 -7.32 8.30
C PRO A 32 -2.58 -6.01 9.08
N ARG A 33 -3.76 -5.66 9.58
CA ARG A 33 -4.02 -4.43 10.35
C ARG A 33 -3.34 -4.37 11.70
N GLN A 34 -2.95 -5.52 12.24
CA GLN A 34 -2.35 -5.66 13.57
C GLN A 34 -0.91 -6.16 13.48
N PHE A 35 -0.35 -6.31 12.28
CA PHE A 35 0.96 -6.88 12.06
C PHE A 35 2.07 -6.06 12.71
N PHE A 36 2.02 -4.75 12.54
CA PHE A 36 2.93 -3.80 13.17
C PHE A 36 2.23 -2.97 14.24
N GLY A 37 2.95 -2.74 15.33
CA GLY A 37 2.50 -1.94 16.48
C GLY A 37 2.94 -0.48 16.43
N THR A 38 2.87 0.16 17.60
CA THR A 38 3.12 1.60 17.78
C THR A 38 4.46 1.90 18.45
N ARG A 39 5.21 0.88 18.85
CA ARG A 39 6.52 1.04 19.49
C ARG A 39 7.66 0.95 18.48
N ARG A 40 8.74 1.66 18.74
CA ARG A 40 9.96 1.60 17.93
C ARG A 40 10.69 0.27 18.09
N ALA A 41 11.23 -0.25 16.98
CA ALA A 41 12.04 -1.47 16.90
C ALA A 41 13.09 -1.33 15.81
N GLY A 42 13.76 -2.44 15.46
CA GLY A 42 14.67 -2.47 14.31
C GLY A 42 13.94 -2.29 12.98
N LEU A 43 14.68 -1.87 11.96
CA LEU A 43 14.16 -1.71 10.60
C LEU A 43 13.69 -3.06 10.06
N SER A 44 12.45 -3.09 9.61
CA SER A 44 11.86 -4.19 8.84
C SER A 44 11.53 -3.72 7.43
N LEU A 45 11.78 -4.57 6.45
CA LEU A 45 11.49 -4.36 5.03
C LEU A 45 10.50 -5.41 4.55
N GLY A 46 9.74 -5.10 3.49
CA GLY A 46 8.84 -6.07 2.89
C GLY A 46 7.86 -5.46 1.91
N PHE A 47 6.80 -6.21 1.67
CA PHE A 47 5.74 -5.87 0.72
C PHE A 47 4.39 -5.93 1.40
N CYS A 48 3.45 -5.16 0.93
CA CYS A 48 2.05 -5.31 1.31
C CYS A 48 1.15 -5.09 0.09
N ASP A 49 0.05 -5.82 0.06
CA ASP A 49 -0.93 -5.71 -1.00
C ASP A 49 -2.17 -4.96 -0.49
N VAL A 50 -2.57 -3.96 -1.23
CA VAL A 50 -3.74 -3.13 -0.92
C VAL A 50 -4.73 -3.21 -2.05
N SER A 51 -6.00 -3.54 -1.75
CA SER A 51 -7.07 -3.52 -2.74
C SER A 51 -7.67 -2.12 -2.85
N ILE A 52 -7.90 -1.67 -4.08
CA ILE A 52 -8.57 -0.42 -4.41
C ILE A 52 -9.85 -0.76 -5.19
N PRO A 53 -11.05 -0.31 -4.75
CA PRO A 53 -12.28 -0.53 -5.50
C PRO A 53 -12.23 0.12 -6.89
N LYS A 54 -12.79 -0.52 -7.93
CA LYS A 54 -12.82 0.06 -9.28
C LYS A 54 -13.68 1.32 -9.42
N ASN A 55 -14.58 1.55 -8.46
CA ASN A 55 -15.37 2.76 -8.34
C ASN A 55 -14.76 3.79 -7.39
N HIS A 56 -13.45 3.67 -7.12
CA HIS A 56 -12.70 4.59 -6.29
C HIS A 56 -12.81 6.02 -6.84
N GLU A 57 -13.05 6.99 -5.94
CA GLU A 57 -13.03 8.41 -6.25
C GLU A 57 -11.65 9.00 -5.93
N THR A 58 -11.00 9.57 -6.94
CA THR A 58 -9.66 10.18 -6.81
C THR A 58 -9.55 11.09 -5.60
N GLY A 59 -8.51 10.89 -4.79
CA GLY A 59 -8.25 11.66 -3.58
C GLY A 59 -9.04 11.25 -2.34
N LYS A 60 -10.00 10.33 -2.43
CA LYS A 60 -10.77 9.84 -1.28
C LYS A 60 -10.25 8.49 -0.79
N LEU A 61 -10.14 8.34 0.52
CA LEU A 61 -9.85 7.07 1.15
C LEU A 61 -11.15 6.44 1.66
N GLU A 62 -11.68 5.48 0.89
CA GLU A 62 -12.88 4.75 1.27
C GLU A 62 -12.62 3.86 2.47
N SER A 63 -13.35 4.12 3.54
CA SER A 63 -13.32 3.34 4.79
C SER A 63 -14.74 2.90 5.15
N PRO A 64 -14.91 1.80 5.90
CA PRO A 64 -16.21 1.41 6.43
C PRO A 64 -16.83 2.54 7.24
N LYS A 65 -18.09 2.87 6.97
CA LYS A 65 -18.82 3.91 7.69
C LYS A 65 -19.72 3.28 8.73
N ILE A 66 -19.41 3.50 10.00
CA ILE A 66 -20.18 2.95 11.15
C ILE A 66 -21.67 3.28 11.04
N TRP A 67 -22.06 4.48 10.60
CA TRP A 67 -23.45 4.88 10.45
C TRP A 67 -24.22 4.10 9.36
N LYS A 68 -23.48 3.44 8.42
CA LYS A 68 -24.09 2.60 7.38
C LYS A 68 -24.14 1.12 7.77
N LEU A 69 -23.85 0.79 9.03
CA LEU A 69 -23.76 -0.58 9.54
C LEU A 69 -22.74 -1.44 8.76
N GLU A 70 -21.71 -0.83 8.22
CA GLU A 70 -20.60 -1.51 7.55
C GLU A 70 -19.56 -1.91 8.59
N PHE A 71 -19.79 -3.06 9.25
CA PHE A 71 -18.91 -3.55 10.33
C PHE A 71 -17.69 -4.34 9.83
N ARG A 72 -17.63 -4.64 8.52
CA ARG A 72 -16.54 -5.39 7.89
C ARG A 72 -16.00 -4.65 6.68
N GLU A 73 -14.70 -4.70 6.51
CA GLU A 73 -14.06 -4.21 5.29
C GLU A 73 -14.47 -5.07 4.10
N ASN A 74 -14.79 -4.40 3.01
CA ASN A 74 -15.12 -5.04 1.74
C ASN A 74 -14.17 -4.48 0.66
N PRO A 75 -13.28 -5.29 0.08
CA PRO A 75 -12.35 -4.85 -0.95
C PRO A 75 -13.01 -4.23 -2.18
N ASP A 76 -14.28 -4.58 -2.45
CA ASP A 76 -15.05 -4.02 -3.57
C ASP A 76 -15.62 -2.63 -3.29
N LYS A 77 -15.54 -2.16 -2.04
CA LYS A 77 -16.11 -0.86 -1.59
C LYS A 77 -15.12 0.01 -0.84
N HIS A 78 -14.09 -0.60 -0.27
CA HIS A 78 -13.13 0.07 0.60
C HIS A 78 -11.70 -0.20 0.13
N VAL A 79 -10.80 0.75 0.39
CA VAL A 79 -9.36 0.53 0.28
C VAL A 79 -8.91 -0.33 1.46
N VAL A 80 -8.43 -1.54 1.22
CA VAL A 80 -8.16 -2.54 2.26
C VAL A 80 -6.73 -3.06 2.17
N LEU A 81 -6.02 -3.09 3.29
CA LEU A 81 -4.74 -3.77 3.44
C LEU A 81 -4.98 -5.28 3.53
N LYS A 82 -4.62 -6.03 2.47
CA LYS A 82 -4.91 -7.46 2.33
C LYS A 82 -3.83 -8.36 2.92
N SER A 83 -2.57 -8.02 2.68
CA SER A 83 -1.43 -8.81 3.15
C SER A 83 -0.28 -7.93 3.60
N VAL A 84 0.58 -8.48 4.47
CA VAL A 84 1.87 -7.91 4.85
C VAL A 84 2.88 -9.06 4.83
N GLU A 85 3.92 -8.90 4.03
CA GLU A 85 4.95 -9.92 3.79
C GLU A 85 6.33 -9.32 4.12
N PRO A 86 6.94 -9.69 5.26
CA PRO A 86 8.33 -9.33 5.54
C PRO A 86 9.28 -9.95 4.53
N ALA A 87 10.33 -9.22 4.18
CA ALA A 87 11.36 -9.70 3.26
C ALA A 87 12.76 -9.47 3.82
N SER A 88 13.71 -10.28 3.36
CA SER A 88 15.12 -9.98 3.58
C SER A 88 15.53 -8.73 2.79
N GLY A 89 16.62 -8.06 3.22
CA GLY A 89 17.10 -6.88 2.48
C GLY A 89 17.48 -7.21 1.02
N SER A 90 18.01 -8.40 0.76
CA SER A 90 18.34 -8.89 -0.59
C SER A 90 17.10 -9.09 -1.45
N ASP A 91 16.07 -9.76 -0.91
CA ASP A 91 14.82 -10.02 -1.64
C ASP A 91 14.05 -8.72 -1.90
N PHE A 92 14.04 -7.84 -0.91
CA PHE A 92 13.45 -6.51 -1.05
C PHE A 92 14.07 -5.74 -2.21
N LEU A 93 15.41 -5.63 -2.24
CA LEU A 93 16.11 -4.90 -3.29
C LEU A 93 15.96 -5.55 -4.66
N LEU A 94 15.97 -6.88 -4.71
CA LEU A 94 15.76 -7.61 -5.97
C LEU A 94 14.39 -7.32 -6.57
N GLN A 95 13.32 -7.46 -5.78
CA GLN A 95 11.96 -7.22 -6.26
C GLN A 95 11.73 -5.73 -6.57
N LEU A 96 12.27 -4.82 -5.76
CA LEU A 96 12.20 -3.39 -6.04
C LEU A 96 12.83 -3.05 -7.39
N ARG A 97 14.02 -3.57 -7.65
CA ARG A 97 14.72 -3.38 -8.92
C ARG A 97 13.92 -3.95 -10.09
N GLN A 98 13.41 -5.17 -9.96
CA GLN A 98 12.58 -5.80 -11.00
C GLN A 98 11.34 -4.95 -11.31
N THR A 99 10.61 -4.50 -10.30
CA THR A 99 9.44 -3.64 -10.48
C THR A 99 9.78 -2.34 -11.20
N ILE A 100 10.89 -1.72 -10.87
CA ILE A 100 11.36 -0.49 -11.55
C ILE A 100 11.72 -0.79 -13.00
N GLU A 101 12.47 -1.86 -13.26
CA GLU A 101 12.89 -2.23 -14.61
C GLU A 101 11.71 -2.61 -15.50
N GLU A 102 10.73 -3.36 -14.98
CA GLU A 102 9.51 -3.76 -15.68
C GLU A 102 8.58 -2.58 -15.99
N SER A 103 8.67 -1.50 -15.23
CA SER A 103 7.87 -0.30 -15.44
C SER A 103 8.40 0.62 -16.55
N VAL A 104 9.58 0.32 -17.10
CA VAL A 104 10.18 1.11 -18.18
C VAL A 104 9.47 0.80 -19.49
N GLU A 105 8.96 1.83 -20.13
CA GLU A 105 8.37 1.78 -21.46
C GLU A 105 9.23 2.58 -22.45
N VAL A 106 9.09 2.29 -23.73
CA VAL A 106 9.71 3.06 -24.81
C VAL A 106 8.61 3.73 -25.59
N GLU A 107 8.63 5.05 -25.64
CA GLU A 107 7.65 5.85 -26.37
C GLU A 107 8.29 6.58 -27.55
N ASP A 108 7.51 6.71 -28.63
CA ASP A 108 7.89 7.54 -29.76
C ASP A 108 7.75 9.04 -29.39
N SER A 109 8.81 9.78 -29.61
CA SER A 109 8.87 11.23 -29.42
C SER A 109 9.29 11.92 -30.72
N PRO A 110 8.96 13.20 -30.94
CA PRO A 110 9.43 13.96 -32.12
C PRO A 110 10.96 13.94 -32.30
N ASN A 111 11.71 13.68 -31.21
CA ASN A 111 13.17 13.62 -31.22
C ASN A 111 13.73 12.17 -31.20
N GLY A 112 12.88 11.16 -31.46
CA GLY A 112 13.24 9.75 -31.45
C GLY A 112 12.64 9.01 -30.26
N LEU A 113 13.08 7.75 -30.05
CA LEU A 113 12.61 6.90 -28.97
C LEU A 113 13.09 7.41 -27.61
N VAL A 114 12.17 7.56 -26.67
CA VAL A 114 12.45 8.00 -25.30
C VAL A 114 12.03 6.91 -24.33
N ARG A 115 12.89 6.60 -23.34
CA ARG A 115 12.54 5.71 -22.23
C ARG A 115 11.75 6.51 -21.18
N VAL A 116 10.57 6.03 -20.81
CA VAL A 116 9.70 6.59 -19.78
C VAL A 116 9.45 5.55 -18.69
N GLY A 117 9.12 5.98 -17.48
CA GLY A 117 8.99 5.09 -16.33
C GLY A 117 10.35 4.74 -15.71
N GLY A 118 10.43 3.60 -15.03
CA GLY A 118 11.62 3.21 -14.27
C GLY A 118 11.80 4.02 -12.98
N GLU A 119 10.72 4.48 -12.39
CA GLU A 119 10.70 5.38 -11.24
C GLU A 119 10.19 4.67 -9.99
N ALA A 120 10.49 5.25 -8.86
CA ALA A 120 9.92 4.90 -7.56
C ALA A 120 9.57 6.18 -6.82
N PHE A 121 8.52 6.15 -6.00
CA PHE A 121 8.28 7.23 -5.05
C PHE A 121 8.23 6.67 -3.63
N ILE A 122 8.58 7.50 -2.64
CA ILE A 122 8.51 7.13 -1.22
C ILE A 122 7.51 8.07 -0.53
N PHE A 123 6.48 7.48 0.05
CA PHE A 123 5.56 8.20 0.92
C PHE A 123 5.97 8.05 2.38
N VAL A 124 6.17 9.16 3.07
CA VAL A 124 6.41 9.22 4.51
C VAL A 124 5.22 9.90 5.16
N HIS A 125 4.52 9.16 6.01
CA HIS A 125 3.31 9.69 6.66
C HIS A 125 3.62 10.69 7.77
N GLY A 126 2.64 11.53 8.09
CA GLY A 126 2.70 12.46 9.22
C GLY A 126 2.39 11.80 10.56
N PHE A 127 2.17 12.64 11.57
CA PHE A 127 1.80 12.23 12.92
C PHE A 127 0.44 11.52 12.96
N ASN A 128 0.23 10.64 13.94
CA ASN A 128 -1.03 9.93 14.21
C ASN A 128 -1.54 9.04 13.08
N ASN A 129 -0.64 8.32 12.42
CA ASN A 129 -0.98 7.36 11.39
C ASN A 129 -0.52 5.96 11.80
N SER A 130 -1.32 4.95 11.49
CA SER A 130 -0.95 3.55 11.61
C SER A 130 -0.11 3.08 10.42
N PHE A 131 0.44 1.86 10.52
CA PHE A 131 1.07 1.19 9.36
C PHE A 131 0.04 0.99 8.23
N GLU A 132 -1.17 0.57 8.58
CA GLU A 132 -2.27 0.38 7.64
C GLU A 132 -2.63 1.68 6.91
N ASP A 133 -2.75 2.81 7.63
CA ASP A 133 -3.09 4.09 7.02
C ASP A 133 -2.02 4.53 6.00
N ALA A 134 -0.74 4.33 6.35
CA ALA A 134 0.38 4.61 5.45
C ALA A 134 0.31 3.74 4.18
N ALA A 135 0.08 2.43 4.33
CA ALA A 135 -0.04 1.49 3.21
C ALA A 135 -1.20 1.86 2.27
N ARG A 136 -2.38 2.09 2.84
CA ARG A 136 -3.59 2.47 2.09
C ARG A 136 -3.40 3.78 1.34
N ARG A 137 -2.82 4.79 1.99
CA ARG A 137 -2.55 6.08 1.35
C ARG A 137 -1.51 5.97 0.22
N THR A 138 -0.45 5.19 0.41
CA THR A 138 0.56 4.97 -0.62
C THR A 138 -0.04 4.28 -1.85
N ALA A 139 -0.82 3.22 -1.63
CA ALA A 139 -1.50 2.51 -2.72
C ALA A 139 -2.49 3.42 -3.45
N GLN A 140 -3.25 4.23 -2.72
CA GLN A 140 -4.16 5.20 -3.30
C GLN A 140 -3.44 6.23 -4.18
N ILE A 141 -2.32 6.79 -3.71
CA ILE A 141 -1.52 7.74 -4.50
C ILE A 141 -1.04 7.08 -5.80
N ALA A 142 -0.51 5.85 -5.71
CA ALA A 142 -0.07 5.11 -6.89
C ALA A 142 -1.20 4.89 -7.89
N TYR A 143 -2.37 4.47 -7.40
CA TYR A 143 -3.56 4.22 -8.20
C TYR A 143 -4.08 5.49 -8.88
N ASP A 144 -4.27 6.58 -8.12
CA ASP A 144 -4.80 7.85 -8.61
C ASP A 144 -3.92 8.49 -9.67
N LEU A 145 -2.60 8.38 -9.50
CA LEU A 145 -1.61 8.87 -10.45
C LEU A 145 -1.37 7.92 -11.64
N LYS A 146 -2.00 6.73 -11.63
CA LYS A 146 -1.70 5.64 -12.57
C LYS A 146 -0.20 5.35 -12.65
N PHE A 147 0.44 5.40 -11.48
CA PHE A 147 1.88 5.26 -11.35
C PHE A 147 2.30 3.83 -11.69
N LYS A 148 3.17 3.67 -12.67
CA LYS A 148 3.61 2.37 -13.18
C LYS A 148 4.83 1.82 -12.45
N GLY A 149 5.59 2.67 -11.75
CA GLY A 149 6.80 2.32 -11.03
C GLY A 149 6.56 1.65 -9.67
N ALA A 150 7.56 1.69 -8.81
CA ALA A 150 7.50 1.08 -7.48
C ALA A 150 7.02 2.09 -6.42
N PRO A 151 5.80 1.96 -5.87
CA PRO A 151 5.37 2.75 -4.74
C PRO A 151 5.98 2.21 -3.45
N LEU A 152 6.72 3.05 -2.73
CA LEU A 152 7.30 2.74 -1.43
C LEU A 152 6.66 3.59 -0.34
N MET A 153 6.65 3.05 0.89
CA MET A 153 6.37 3.84 2.08
C MET A 153 7.43 3.62 3.15
N TYR A 154 7.65 4.65 3.95
CA TYR A 154 8.29 4.51 5.25
C TYR A 154 7.29 4.80 6.36
N SER A 155 7.06 3.81 7.22
CA SER A 155 6.10 3.92 8.33
C SER A 155 6.84 3.91 9.66
N TRP A 156 6.94 5.08 10.29
CA TRP A 156 7.54 5.25 11.61
C TRP A 156 6.47 5.16 12.72
N PRO A 157 6.83 4.76 13.95
CA PRO A 157 5.88 4.70 15.06
C PRO A 157 5.45 6.11 15.48
N SER A 158 4.33 6.54 14.95
CA SER A 158 3.63 7.73 15.39
C SER A 158 2.53 7.35 16.39
N GLN A 159 2.20 8.21 17.33
CA GLN A 159 1.14 7.92 18.29
C GLN A 159 -0.22 7.96 17.61
N GLU A 160 -0.97 6.86 17.69
CA GLU A 160 -2.28 6.70 17.03
C GLU A 160 -3.42 7.42 17.76
N LYS A 161 -3.22 7.87 18.99
CA LYS A 161 -4.27 8.58 19.75
C LYS A 161 -3.69 9.83 20.35
N GLY A 162 -4.06 10.96 19.72
CA GLY A 162 -3.65 12.27 20.14
C GLY A 162 -4.04 12.56 21.59
N SER A 163 -3.07 12.47 22.46
CA SER A 163 -3.02 13.40 23.55
C SER A 163 -2.29 14.63 23.02
N ILE A 164 -2.96 15.77 22.97
CA ILE A 164 -2.36 17.09 22.71
C ILE A 164 -1.17 17.35 23.65
N TRP A 165 -1.08 16.61 24.72
CA TRP A 165 -0.03 16.64 25.73
C TRP A 165 1.27 15.91 25.32
N ALA A 166 1.21 14.92 24.42
CA ALA A 166 2.40 14.22 23.94
C ALA A 166 3.26 15.07 22.98
N TYR A 167 2.72 16.15 22.45
CA TYR A 167 3.44 17.09 21.57
C TYR A 167 4.43 18.00 22.33
N LYS A 168 4.47 17.93 23.67
CA LYS A 168 5.29 18.80 24.52
C LYS A 168 6.53 18.10 25.09
N GLU A 169 6.76 16.82 24.83
CA GLU A 169 7.83 16.04 25.46
C GLU A 169 8.95 15.58 24.48
N ASP A 170 8.94 16.02 23.21
CA ASP A 170 10.05 15.81 22.27
C ASP A 170 10.86 17.08 22.04
#